data_7a0b31a345bbfd6b7e0c687e16d5e2d4
#
_entry.id   7a0b31a345bbfd6b7e0c687e16d5e2d4
#
_cell.length_a   1.000
_cell.length_b   1.000
_cell.length_c   1.000
_cell.angle_alpha   90.00
_cell.angle_beta   90.00
_cell.angle_gamma   90.00
#
_symmetry.space_group_name_H-M   'P 1'
#
loop_
_entity.id
_entity.type
_entity.pdbx_description
1 polymer ?
#
loop_
_entity_poly.entity_id
_entity_poly.type
_entity_poly.pdbx_seq_one_letter_code
_entity_poly.pdbx_strand_id
1 'polypeptide(L)'
;MKNFRFKKKGNEYLLTNDSGNWEFITKEEYSQLNNLSETSELYGRLEKKGLIITEKNKEQIVEDLREKKGFLFQGPGLHILILTLRCNEHCVYCHASSKDLKEKQYDMTKEIAEDVVKRIFESNNQKLCIEFQGGEPLVNFEVLKLVVEKAKELSKGKEVLFRIVTNLELMNKDKLNFLIENNFDICTSLDGPKELHNKNRGGYEKVIEWITKINEEYKNSLDRLAKKPKVSF
;
A
#
# COMPACT_ATOMS: atom_id res chain seq x y z
N MET A 1 26.61 23.60 -10.25
CA MET A 1 27.07 22.32 -9.64
C MET A 1 26.56 21.16 -10.49
N LYS A 2 27.41 20.19 -10.84
CA LYS A 2 27.00 18.96 -11.55
C LYS A 2 26.24 18.05 -10.61
N ASN A 3 25.06 17.62 -11.01
CA ASN A 3 24.14 16.81 -10.20
C ASN A 3 23.65 15.60 -11.00
N PHE A 4 24.58 14.71 -11.39
CA PHE A 4 24.24 13.52 -12.16
C PHE A 4 25.27 12.40 -11.99
N ARG A 5 24.80 11.17 -12.24
CA ARG A 5 25.58 9.95 -12.48
C ARG A 5 25.50 9.63 -13.96
N PHE A 6 26.39 8.80 -14.47
CA PHE A 6 26.36 8.39 -15.84
C PHE A 6 26.55 6.89 -16.02
N LYS A 7 26.03 6.37 -17.12
CA LYS A 7 26.22 4.99 -17.55
C LYS A 7 26.38 4.95 -19.06
N LYS A 8 27.44 4.27 -19.54
CA LYS A 8 27.63 4.04 -20.99
C LYS A 8 26.57 3.10 -21.53
N LYS A 9 25.94 3.46 -22.64
CA LYS A 9 24.93 2.71 -23.40
C LYS A 9 25.28 2.70 -24.89
N GLY A 10 25.97 1.65 -25.36
CA GLY A 10 26.46 1.62 -26.75
C GLY A 10 27.44 2.76 -27.02
N ASN A 11 27.11 3.61 -27.98
CA ASN A 11 27.92 4.79 -28.37
C ASN A 11 27.55 6.08 -27.61
N GLU A 12 26.55 6.03 -26.72
CA GLU A 12 26.05 7.16 -25.96
C GLU A 12 26.27 6.97 -24.46
N TYR A 13 26.12 8.05 -23.71
CA TYR A 13 26.12 8.07 -22.26
C TYR A 13 24.77 8.56 -21.74
N LEU A 14 24.15 7.77 -20.89
CA LEU A 14 22.96 8.18 -20.14
C LEU A 14 23.41 8.91 -18.87
N LEU A 15 23.01 10.16 -18.72
CA LEU A 15 23.09 10.92 -17.47
C LEU A 15 21.78 10.78 -16.72
N THR A 16 21.84 10.61 -15.39
CA THR A 16 20.66 10.56 -14.52
C THR A 16 20.96 11.23 -13.19
N ASN A 17 19.93 11.77 -12.52
CA ASN A 17 20.06 12.29 -11.17
C ASN A 17 18.99 11.72 -10.21
N ASP A 18 19.11 12.05 -8.93
CA ASP A 18 18.21 11.55 -7.89
C ASP A 18 16.81 12.18 -7.95
N SER A 19 16.62 13.23 -8.76
CA SER A 19 15.31 13.83 -9.06
C SER A 19 14.57 13.10 -10.18
N GLY A 20 15.20 12.07 -10.79
CA GLY A 20 14.63 11.31 -11.92
C GLY A 20 14.79 11.99 -13.27
N ASN A 21 15.57 13.06 -13.37
CA ASN A 21 15.88 13.69 -14.65
C ASN A 21 16.97 12.92 -15.36
N TRP A 22 16.92 12.90 -16.69
CA TRP A 22 17.87 12.17 -17.51
C TRP A 22 18.11 12.82 -18.87
N GLU A 23 19.28 12.53 -19.46
CA GLU A 23 19.67 12.94 -20.80
C GLU A 23 20.61 11.92 -21.42
N PHE A 24 20.48 11.68 -22.73
CA PHE A 24 21.50 10.98 -23.51
C PHE A 24 22.45 12.01 -24.12
N ILE A 25 23.75 11.73 -24.01
CA ILE A 25 24.80 12.55 -24.62
C ILE A 25 25.73 11.66 -25.45
N THR A 26 26.34 12.25 -26.47
CA THR A 26 27.30 11.56 -27.33
C THR A 26 28.62 11.33 -26.59
N LYS A 27 29.52 10.54 -27.20
CA LYS A 27 30.86 10.32 -26.66
C LYS A 27 31.69 11.63 -26.67
N GLU A 28 31.50 12.44 -27.68
CA GLU A 28 32.16 13.76 -27.82
C GLU A 28 31.68 14.72 -26.74
N GLU A 29 30.37 14.81 -26.51
CA GLU A 29 29.75 15.62 -25.44
C GLU A 29 30.21 15.13 -24.06
N TYR A 30 30.30 13.81 -23.86
CA TYR A 30 30.78 13.23 -22.59
C TYR A 30 32.25 13.67 -22.29
N SER A 31 33.11 13.70 -23.30
CA SER A 31 34.49 14.13 -23.12
C SER A 31 34.60 15.60 -22.69
N GLN A 32 33.63 16.44 -23.02
CA GLN A 32 33.58 17.86 -22.68
C GLN A 32 33.06 18.11 -21.27
N LEU A 33 32.42 17.13 -20.61
CA LEU A 33 31.78 17.32 -19.31
C LEU A 33 32.71 17.89 -18.22
N ASN A 34 34.00 17.56 -18.24
CA ASN A 34 34.92 18.06 -17.24
C ASN A 34 35.29 19.53 -17.42
N ASN A 35 35.29 20.02 -18.65
CA ASN A 35 35.62 21.40 -19.03
C ASN A 35 34.47 22.06 -19.79
N LEU A 36 33.22 21.80 -19.36
CA LEU A 36 32.03 22.26 -20.02
C LEU A 36 31.89 23.78 -19.88
N SER A 37 31.87 24.50 -21.02
CA SER A 37 31.64 25.94 -21.06
C SER A 37 30.19 26.25 -20.75
N GLU A 38 29.93 27.27 -19.92
CA GLU A 38 28.60 27.74 -19.56
C GLU A 38 27.83 28.30 -20.78
N THR A 39 28.54 28.68 -21.85
CA THR A 39 27.96 29.16 -23.08
C THR A 39 27.67 28.07 -24.11
N SER A 40 28.01 26.82 -23.81
CA SER A 40 27.80 25.71 -24.73
C SER A 40 26.33 25.27 -24.78
N GLU A 41 25.89 24.75 -25.91
CA GLU A 41 24.54 24.21 -26.11
C GLU A 41 24.30 23.03 -25.13
N LEU A 42 25.30 22.17 -24.93
CA LEU A 42 25.22 21.07 -23.98
C LEU A 42 24.97 21.57 -22.55
N TYR A 43 25.65 22.62 -22.12
CA TYR A 43 25.42 23.21 -20.80
C TYR A 43 23.97 23.66 -20.63
N GLY A 44 23.44 24.39 -21.60
CA GLY A 44 22.05 24.89 -21.57
C GLY A 44 21.03 23.74 -21.54
N ARG A 45 21.26 22.65 -22.28
CA ARG A 45 20.42 21.44 -22.24
C ARG A 45 20.45 20.78 -20.86
N LEU A 46 21.62 20.59 -20.27
CA LEU A 46 21.77 19.96 -18.98
C LEU A 46 21.24 20.85 -17.82
N GLU A 47 21.42 22.17 -17.91
CA GLU A 47 20.83 23.14 -16.97
C GLU A 47 19.30 23.10 -17.02
N LYS A 48 18.71 23.17 -18.21
CA LYS A 48 17.25 23.10 -18.41
C LYS A 48 16.63 21.80 -17.85
N LYS A 49 17.38 20.69 -17.90
CA LYS A 49 16.96 19.39 -17.34
C LYS A 49 17.32 19.21 -15.88
N GLY A 50 17.87 20.21 -15.19
CA GLY A 50 18.25 20.11 -13.79
C GLY A 50 19.40 19.14 -13.51
N LEU A 51 20.16 18.73 -14.54
CA LEU A 51 21.39 17.94 -14.42
C LEU A 51 22.59 18.81 -14.04
N ILE A 52 22.51 20.10 -14.35
CA ILE A 52 23.40 21.15 -13.83
C ILE A 52 22.54 22.09 -12.99
N ILE A 53 22.95 22.30 -11.74
CA ILE A 53 22.28 23.22 -10.81
C ILE A 53 23.00 24.56 -10.85
N THR A 54 22.24 25.62 -11.09
CA THR A 54 22.67 27.02 -11.13
C THR A 54 21.77 27.87 -10.23
N GLU A 55 22.15 29.12 -9.98
CA GLU A 55 21.29 30.06 -9.27
C GLU A 55 19.94 30.30 -10.00
N LYS A 56 19.92 30.12 -11.33
CA LYS A 56 18.72 30.35 -12.14
C LYS A 56 17.66 29.26 -12.00
N ASN A 57 18.07 27.99 -11.76
CA ASN A 57 17.17 26.85 -11.76
C ASN A 57 17.03 26.18 -10.39
N LYS A 58 17.79 26.59 -9.38
CA LYS A 58 17.81 25.90 -8.07
C LYS A 58 16.45 25.90 -7.38
N GLU A 59 15.70 27.01 -7.43
CA GLU A 59 14.40 27.11 -6.78
C GLU A 59 13.38 26.17 -7.44
N GLN A 60 13.37 26.12 -8.78
CA GLN A 60 12.52 25.18 -9.52
C GLN A 60 12.87 23.73 -9.20
N ILE A 61 14.17 23.39 -9.13
CA ILE A 61 14.62 22.03 -8.78
C ILE A 61 14.17 21.64 -7.36
N VAL A 62 14.24 22.60 -6.41
CA VAL A 62 13.76 22.37 -5.04
C VAL A 62 12.26 22.11 -5.02
N GLU A 63 11.48 22.89 -5.78
CA GLU A 63 10.02 22.69 -5.85
C GLU A 63 9.64 21.38 -6.51
N ASP A 64 10.28 21.02 -7.62
CA ASP A 64 10.13 19.72 -8.28
C ASP A 64 10.44 18.54 -7.32
N LEU A 65 11.45 18.70 -6.47
CA LEU A 65 11.80 17.72 -5.45
C LEU A 65 10.75 17.64 -4.34
N ARG A 66 10.20 18.78 -3.91
CA ARG A 66 9.11 18.83 -2.91
C ARG A 66 7.86 18.14 -3.44
N GLU A 67 7.47 18.42 -4.68
CA GLU A 67 6.33 17.75 -5.32
C GLU A 67 6.55 16.23 -5.42
N LYS A 68 7.71 15.81 -5.94
CA LYS A 68 8.03 14.40 -6.16
C LYS A 68 8.24 13.60 -4.87
N LYS A 69 8.78 14.21 -3.83
CA LYS A 69 9.19 13.54 -2.58
C LYS A 69 8.44 14.02 -1.34
N GLY A 70 7.51 14.95 -1.49
CA GLY A 70 6.73 15.51 -0.38
C GLY A 70 5.99 14.45 0.45
N PHE A 71 5.61 13.33 -0.18
CA PHE A 71 4.98 12.20 0.51
C PHE A 71 5.86 11.60 1.63
N LEU A 72 7.21 11.73 1.55
CA LEU A 72 8.11 11.24 2.59
C LEU A 72 7.95 11.98 3.92
N PHE A 73 7.41 13.20 3.90
CA PHE A 73 7.20 14.02 5.10
C PHE A 73 5.78 13.90 5.66
N GLN A 74 4.90 13.18 4.98
CA GLN A 74 3.52 12.98 5.43
C GLN A 74 3.39 11.86 6.47
N GLY A 75 4.43 11.03 6.64
CA GLY A 75 4.37 9.82 7.44
C GLY A 75 3.64 8.67 6.73
N PRO A 76 3.59 7.48 7.33
CA PRO A 76 2.95 6.32 6.73
C PRO A 76 1.43 6.54 6.61
N GLY A 77 0.88 6.22 5.45
CA GLY A 77 -0.55 6.21 5.20
C GLY A 77 -1.18 4.82 5.27
N LEU A 78 -0.37 3.75 5.09
CA LEU A 78 -0.81 2.37 5.22
C LEU A 78 -0.23 1.76 6.50
N HIS A 79 -1.11 1.18 7.31
CA HIS A 79 -0.78 0.48 8.54
C HIS A 79 -1.37 -0.93 8.48
N ILE A 80 -0.51 -1.94 8.44
CA ILE A 80 -0.92 -3.35 8.40
C ILE A 80 -0.90 -3.90 9.82
N LEU A 81 -2.06 -4.35 10.31
CA LEU A 81 -2.24 -4.92 11.64
C LEU A 81 -2.38 -6.44 11.53
N ILE A 82 -1.42 -7.14 12.08
CA ILE A 82 -1.46 -8.59 12.23
C ILE A 82 -2.24 -8.91 13.51
N LEU A 83 -3.55 -9.17 13.34
CA LEU A 83 -4.43 -9.41 14.50
C LEU A 83 -4.17 -10.73 15.19
N THR A 84 -3.70 -11.73 14.43
CA THR A 84 -3.37 -13.07 14.92
C THR A 84 -2.55 -13.81 13.87
N LEU A 85 -1.73 -14.77 14.29
CA LEU A 85 -1.15 -15.75 13.38
C LEU A 85 -2.00 -17.01 13.24
N ARG A 86 -3.08 -17.16 14.04
CA ARG A 86 -3.98 -18.30 13.93
C ARG A 86 -4.75 -18.27 12.62
N CYS A 87 -4.90 -19.45 12.01
CA CYS A 87 -5.66 -19.61 10.77
C CYS A 87 -6.42 -20.94 10.80
N ASN A 88 -7.55 -20.96 10.12
CA ASN A 88 -8.33 -22.18 9.88
C ASN A 88 -7.89 -22.92 8.61
N GLU A 89 -6.97 -22.34 7.82
CA GLU A 89 -6.36 -22.96 6.65
C GLU A 89 -4.87 -23.22 6.84
N HIS A 90 -4.34 -24.18 6.06
CA HIS A 90 -2.91 -24.53 6.00
C HIS A 90 -2.42 -24.47 4.55
N CYS A 91 -2.46 -23.28 3.96
CA CYS A 91 -2.07 -23.07 2.56
C CYS A 91 -0.62 -23.51 2.32
N VAL A 92 -0.37 -24.25 1.23
CA VAL A 92 0.94 -24.82 0.90
C VAL A 92 2.06 -23.78 0.72
N TYR A 93 1.70 -22.53 0.48
CA TYR A 93 2.63 -21.41 0.28
C TYR A 93 2.43 -20.28 1.32
N CYS A 94 1.92 -20.59 2.51
CA CYS A 94 1.63 -19.59 3.54
C CYS A 94 2.86 -18.79 3.96
N HIS A 95 2.88 -17.49 3.66
CA HIS A 95 3.95 -16.59 4.07
C HIS A 95 3.84 -16.15 5.54
N ALA A 96 2.64 -16.20 6.12
CA ALA A 96 2.39 -15.78 7.50
C ALA A 96 2.86 -16.81 8.54
N SER A 97 3.29 -18.00 8.13
CA SER A 97 3.61 -19.10 9.04
C SER A 97 2.48 -19.35 10.03
N SER A 98 1.26 -19.51 9.50
CA SER A 98 0.02 -19.62 10.27
C SER A 98 0.10 -20.68 11.38
N LYS A 99 -0.62 -20.41 12.48
CA LYS A 99 -0.69 -21.23 13.68
C LYS A 99 -2.06 -21.87 13.80
N ASP A 100 -2.12 -22.97 14.59
CA ASP A 100 -3.39 -23.64 14.89
C ASP A 100 -4.36 -22.70 15.62
N LEU A 101 -5.66 -22.89 15.42
CA LEU A 101 -6.71 -22.08 16.06
C LEU A 101 -6.67 -22.11 17.60
N LYS A 102 -6.03 -23.12 18.20
CA LYS A 102 -5.88 -23.24 19.66
C LYS A 102 -4.76 -22.38 20.24
N GLU A 103 -3.83 -21.93 19.43
CA GLU A 103 -2.63 -21.21 19.83
C GLU A 103 -2.87 -19.72 20.09
N LYS A 104 -3.73 -19.39 21.06
CA LYS A 104 -4.18 -18.02 21.38
C LYS A 104 -3.06 -17.07 21.81
N GLN A 105 -1.89 -17.56 22.16
CA GLN A 105 -0.71 -16.72 22.47
C GLN A 105 -0.22 -15.89 21.28
N TYR A 106 -0.69 -16.19 20.08
CA TYR A 106 -0.38 -15.42 18.86
C TYR A 106 -1.44 -14.39 18.49
N ASP A 107 -2.38 -14.11 19.38
CA ASP A 107 -3.39 -13.06 19.19
C ASP A 107 -2.87 -11.71 19.68
N MET A 108 -3.17 -10.66 18.92
CA MET A 108 -3.07 -9.30 19.42
C MET A 108 -4.06 -9.10 20.56
N THR A 109 -3.58 -8.61 21.70
CA THR A 109 -4.46 -8.28 22.84
C THR A 109 -5.16 -6.93 22.62
N LYS A 110 -6.20 -6.66 23.42
CA LYS A 110 -6.93 -5.38 23.35
C LYS A 110 -6.02 -4.20 23.70
N GLU A 111 -5.16 -4.35 24.69
CA GLU A 111 -4.22 -3.32 25.15
C GLU A 111 -3.22 -2.97 24.04
N ILE A 112 -2.65 -3.98 23.39
CA ILE A 112 -1.74 -3.77 22.24
C ILE A 112 -2.48 -3.07 21.10
N ALA A 113 -3.71 -3.49 20.80
CA ALA A 113 -4.52 -2.89 19.74
C ALA A 113 -4.79 -1.40 20.00
N GLU A 114 -5.14 -1.02 21.23
CA GLU A 114 -5.36 0.40 21.60
C GLU A 114 -4.09 1.23 21.44
N ASP A 115 -2.94 0.72 21.86
CA ASP A 115 -1.68 1.43 21.75
C ASP A 115 -1.22 1.56 20.29
N VAL A 116 -1.43 0.53 19.47
CA VAL A 116 -1.16 0.58 18.03
C VAL A 116 -2.05 1.62 17.36
N VAL A 117 -3.35 1.68 17.67
CA VAL A 117 -4.25 2.70 17.10
C VAL A 117 -3.78 4.11 17.46
N LYS A 118 -3.41 4.37 18.73
CA LYS A 118 -2.86 5.69 19.13
C LYS A 118 -1.66 6.07 18.26
N ARG A 119 -0.70 5.15 18.05
CA ARG A 119 0.51 5.38 17.22
C ARG A 119 0.18 5.63 15.75
N ILE A 120 -0.83 4.96 15.19
CA ILE A 120 -1.30 5.20 13.83
C ILE A 120 -1.73 6.67 13.67
N PHE A 121 -2.42 7.22 14.65
CA PHE A 121 -2.92 8.60 14.59
C PHE A 121 -1.85 9.68 14.89
N GLU A 122 -0.64 9.30 15.33
CA GLU A 122 0.53 10.17 15.40
C GLU A 122 1.08 10.51 13.98
N SER A 123 0.74 9.74 12.95
CA SER A 123 1.11 10.03 11.56
C SER A 123 0.56 11.40 11.13
N ASN A 124 1.38 12.19 10.44
CA ASN A 124 0.96 13.47 9.84
C ASN A 124 0.07 13.29 8.61
N ASN A 125 -0.07 12.06 8.10
CA ASN A 125 -0.88 11.79 6.92
C ASN A 125 -2.37 12.05 7.22
N GLN A 126 -3.06 12.73 6.29
CA GLN A 126 -4.49 13.02 6.41
C GLN A 126 -5.37 11.84 5.93
N LYS A 127 -4.76 10.89 5.20
CA LYS A 127 -5.43 9.68 4.73
C LYS A 127 -4.72 8.47 5.31
N LEU A 128 -5.41 7.73 6.16
CA LEU A 128 -4.91 6.55 6.83
C LEU A 128 -5.65 5.32 6.32
N CYS A 129 -4.93 4.29 5.93
CA CYS A 129 -5.48 2.97 5.65
C CYS A 129 -5.04 2.01 6.73
N ILE A 130 -6.00 1.42 7.44
CA ILE A 130 -5.77 0.36 8.42
C ILE A 130 -6.17 -0.96 7.76
N GLU A 131 -5.17 -1.79 7.46
CA GLU A 131 -5.36 -3.07 6.80
C GLU A 131 -5.18 -4.21 7.81
N PHE A 132 -6.21 -5.03 7.95
CA PHE A 132 -6.21 -6.17 8.85
C PHE A 132 -5.74 -7.42 8.13
N GLN A 133 -4.66 -8.00 8.63
CA GLN A 133 -4.04 -9.21 8.12
C GLN A 133 -3.68 -10.18 9.25
N GLY A 134 -2.95 -11.25 8.89
CA GLY A 134 -2.40 -12.23 9.83
C GLY A 134 -2.41 -13.63 9.25
N GLY A 135 -2.76 -14.61 10.06
CA GLY A 135 -3.25 -15.91 9.61
C GLY A 135 -4.63 -15.73 8.99
N GLU A 136 -5.68 -15.68 9.83
CA GLU A 136 -7.02 -15.27 9.43
C GLU A 136 -7.55 -14.22 10.41
N PRO A 137 -7.70 -12.94 10.00
CA PRO A 137 -8.08 -11.86 10.91
C PRO A 137 -9.47 -12.04 11.53
N LEU A 138 -10.40 -12.74 10.87
CA LEU A 138 -11.72 -13.04 11.42
C LEU A 138 -11.71 -13.98 12.64
N VAL A 139 -10.56 -14.60 12.95
CA VAL A 139 -10.37 -15.38 14.18
C VAL A 139 -10.34 -14.45 15.40
N ASN A 140 -9.75 -13.25 15.27
CA ASN A 140 -9.66 -12.27 16.36
C ASN A 140 -10.59 -11.05 16.09
N PHE A 141 -11.85 -11.35 15.74
CA PHE A 141 -12.81 -10.36 15.29
C PHE A 141 -13.17 -9.31 16.35
N GLU A 142 -13.16 -9.67 17.64
CA GLU A 142 -13.43 -8.73 18.73
C GLU A 142 -12.35 -7.62 18.80
N VAL A 143 -11.09 -7.97 18.58
CA VAL A 143 -10.01 -6.98 18.52
C VAL A 143 -10.13 -6.15 17.23
N LEU A 144 -10.54 -6.74 16.10
CA LEU A 144 -10.84 -5.98 14.88
C LEU A 144 -11.90 -4.90 15.15
N LYS A 145 -13.00 -5.25 15.80
CA LYS A 145 -14.04 -4.29 16.16
C LYS A 145 -13.51 -3.15 17.04
N LEU A 146 -12.75 -3.50 18.07
CA LEU A 146 -12.12 -2.52 18.97
C LEU A 146 -11.24 -1.52 18.20
N VAL A 147 -10.40 -2.02 17.28
CA VAL A 147 -9.55 -1.15 16.45
C VAL A 147 -10.38 -0.17 15.62
N VAL A 148 -11.46 -0.65 14.98
CA VAL A 148 -12.34 0.19 14.17
C VAL A 148 -13.02 1.28 15.01
N GLU A 149 -13.55 0.93 16.16
CA GLU A 149 -14.20 1.87 17.10
C GLU A 149 -13.19 2.94 17.56
N LYS A 150 -12.02 2.53 18.02
CA LYS A 150 -10.96 3.44 18.48
C LYS A 150 -10.44 4.33 17.36
N ALA A 151 -10.27 3.78 16.14
CA ALA A 151 -9.86 4.57 14.99
C ALA A 151 -10.88 5.64 14.62
N LYS A 152 -12.19 5.35 14.72
CA LYS A 152 -13.25 6.33 14.51
C LYS A 152 -13.23 7.43 15.58
N GLU A 153 -13.03 7.07 16.86
CA GLU A 153 -12.91 8.03 17.96
C GLU A 153 -11.73 9.00 17.74
N LEU A 154 -10.61 8.50 17.24
CA LEU A 154 -9.38 9.28 17.08
C LEU A 154 -9.26 9.99 15.74
N SER A 155 -10.16 9.77 14.79
CA SER A 155 -10.02 10.25 13.40
C SER A 155 -9.89 11.78 13.29
N LYS A 156 -10.59 12.56 14.14
CA LYS A 156 -10.47 14.03 14.25
C LYS A 156 -10.34 14.76 12.90
N GLY A 157 -11.09 14.32 11.89
CA GLY A 157 -11.08 14.92 10.56
C GLY A 157 -10.11 14.26 9.55
N LYS A 158 -9.30 13.30 9.96
CA LYS A 158 -8.55 12.46 9.02
C LYS A 158 -9.48 11.46 8.32
N GLU A 159 -9.21 11.20 7.05
CA GLU A 159 -9.88 10.14 6.30
C GLU A 159 -9.30 8.79 6.72
N VAL A 160 -10.14 7.87 7.21
CA VAL A 160 -9.72 6.53 7.61
C VAL A 160 -10.41 5.50 6.72
N LEU A 161 -9.60 4.70 6.03
CA LEU A 161 -10.03 3.56 5.23
C LEU A 161 -9.72 2.27 5.98
N PHE A 162 -10.65 1.35 5.98
CA PHE A 162 -10.47 0.02 6.53
C PHE A 162 -10.38 -1.01 5.40
N ARG A 163 -9.42 -1.90 5.50
CA ARG A 163 -9.25 -3.03 4.59
C ARG A 163 -9.04 -4.31 5.37
N ILE A 164 -9.54 -5.42 4.85
CA ILE A 164 -9.31 -6.75 5.41
C ILE A 164 -8.86 -7.72 4.32
N VAL A 165 -7.85 -8.53 4.63
CA VAL A 165 -7.43 -9.66 3.80
C VAL A 165 -7.85 -10.94 4.53
N THR A 166 -8.79 -11.69 3.96
CA THR A 166 -9.43 -12.84 4.62
C THR A 166 -9.66 -13.99 3.64
N ASN A 167 -9.60 -15.22 4.12
CA ASN A 167 -9.97 -16.40 3.35
C ASN A 167 -11.49 -16.63 3.26
N LEU A 168 -12.31 -15.80 3.92
CA LEU A 168 -13.77 -15.84 3.97
C LEU A 168 -14.40 -17.09 4.63
N GLU A 169 -13.65 -18.12 4.97
CA GLU A 169 -14.23 -19.33 5.54
C GLU A 169 -14.91 -19.12 6.90
N LEU A 170 -14.42 -18.16 7.68
CA LEU A 170 -15.00 -17.77 8.97
C LEU A 170 -16.01 -16.63 8.87
N MET A 171 -16.37 -16.23 7.65
CA MET A 171 -17.39 -15.21 7.42
C MET A 171 -18.77 -15.71 7.88
N ASN A 172 -19.58 -14.79 8.38
CA ASN A 172 -20.98 -14.95 8.67
C ASN A 172 -21.72 -13.62 8.46
N LYS A 173 -23.05 -13.62 8.60
CA LYS A 173 -23.87 -12.44 8.32
C LYS A 173 -23.52 -11.25 9.23
N ASP A 174 -23.27 -11.49 10.51
CA ASP A 174 -22.98 -10.43 11.47
C ASP A 174 -21.64 -9.76 11.16
N LYS A 175 -20.60 -10.56 10.85
CA LYS A 175 -19.31 -10.05 10.39
C LYS A 175 -19.42 -9.27 9.10
N LEU A 176 -20.16 -9.79 8.11
CA LEU A 176 -20.38 -9.10 6.85
C LEU A 176 -21.08 -7.76 7.06
N ASN A 177 -22.16 -7.72 7.85
CA ASN A 177 -22.87 -6.49 8.16
C ASN A 177 -21.92 -5.45 8.80
N PHE A 178 -21.12 -5.86 9.78
CA PHE A 178 -20.13 -4.98 10.41
C PHE A 178 -19.12 -4.41 9.40
N LEU A 179 -18.61 -5.25 8.49
CA LEU A 179 -17.64 -4.80 7.46
C LEU A 179 -18.29 -3.80 6.49
N ILE A 180 -19.53 -4.05 6.07
CA ILE A 180 -20.30 -3.15 5.18
C ILE A 180 -20.59 -1.81 5.87
N GLU A 181 -21.09 -1.83 7.09
CA GLU A 181 -21.44 -0.62 7.89
C GLU A 181 -20.19 0.25 8.14
N ASN A 182 -19.03 -0.35 8.19
CA ASN A 182 -17.76 0.34 8.38
C ASN A 182 -16.98 0.61 7.08
N ASN A 183 -17.61 0.42 5.91
CA ASN A 183 -17.06 0.68 4.58
C ASN A 183 -15.70 -0.02 4.32
N PHE A 184 -15.59 -1.29 4.70
CA PHE A 184 -14.36 -2.05 4.45
C PHE A 184 -14.14 -2.32 2.96
N ASP A 185 -12.89 -2.24 2.53
CA ASP A 185 -12.41 -2.92 1.33
C ASP A 185 -12.10 -4.37 1.72
N ILE A 186 -12.76 -5.34 1.08
CA ILE A 186 -12.56 -6.76 1.36
C ILE A 186 -11.70 -7.36 0.25
N CYS A 187 -10.53 -7.87 0.63
CA CYS A 187 -9.64 -8.62 -0.25
C CYS A 187 -9.70 -10.10 0.14
N THR A 188 -9.84 -10.98 -0.84
CA THR A 188 -9.83 -12.42 -0.60
C THR A 188 -8.91 -13.16 -1.54
N SER A 189 -8.61 -14.40 -1.19
CA SER A 189 -7.71 -15.26 -1.95
C SER A 189 -8.48 -16.27 -2.78
N LEU A 190 -8.23 -16.30 -4.08
CA LEU A 190 -8.78 -17.28 -4.99
C LEU A 190 -7.71 -17.76 -5.97
N ASP A 191 -7.31 -19.03 -5.88
CA ASP A 191 -6.20 -19.61 -6.65
C ASP A 191 -6.62 -20.15 -8.02
N GLY A 192 -7.75 -19.68 -8.57
CA GLY A 192 -8.26 -20.12 -9.87
C GLY A 192 -9.30 -21.24 -9.76
N PRO A 193 -9.24 -22.30 -10.62
CA PRO A 193 -10.23 -23.37 -10.61
C PRO A 193 -10.28 -24.12 -9.26
N LYS A 194 -11.45 -24.73 -8.97
CA LYS A 194 -11.73 -25.43 -7.71
C LYS A 194 -10.65 -26.43 -7.31
N GLU A 195 -10.18 -27.24 -8.26
CA GLU A 195 -9.19 -28.28 -8.00
C GLU A 195 -7.86 -27.69 -7.54
N LEU A 196 -7.44 -26.59 -8.17
CA LEU A 196 -6.19 -25.89 -7.83
C LEU A 196 -6.33 -25.18 -6.49
N HIS A 197 -7.44 -24.48 -6.27
CA HIS A 197 -7.69 -23.78 -5.01
C HIS A 197 -7.71 -24.76 -3.84
N ASN A 198 -8.47 -25.86 -3.95
CA ASN A 198 -8.57 -26.85 -2.88
C ASN A 198 -7.28 -27.64 -2.65
N LYS A 199 -6.43 -27.79 -3.68
CA LYS A 199 -5.08 -28.36 -3.52
C LYS A 199 -4.16 -27.44 -2.69
N ASN A 200 -4.29 -26.16 -2.87
CA ASN A 200 -3.39 -25.17 -2.27
C ASN A 200 -3.89 -24.66 -0.90
N ARG A 201 -5.21 -24.53 -0.71
CA ARG A 201 -5.85 -23.90 0.45
C ARG A 201 -6.94 -24.78 1.07
N GLY A 202 -8.02 -25.02 0.34
CA GLY A 202 -9.27 -25.58 0.79
C GLY A 202 -10.43 -24.61 0.63
N GLY A 203 -11.65 -25.07 0.97
CA GLY A 203 -12.79 -24.17 1.18
C GLY A 203 -13.39 -23.48 -0.05
N TYR A 204 -13.06 -23.88 -1.29
CA TYR A 204 -13.46 -23.20 -2.53
C TYR A 204 -14.94 -22.81 -2.58
N GLU A 205 -15.84 -23.75 -2.29
CA GLU A 205 -17.29 -23.52 -2.37
C GLU A 205 -17.72 -22.38 -1.45
N LYS A 206 -17.21 -22.36 -0.24
CA LYS A 206 -17.54 -21.34 0.76
C LYS A 206 -17.00 -19.98 0.39
N VAL A 207 -15.78 -19.94 -0.16
CA VAL A 207 -15.19 -18.71 -0.68
C VAL A 207 -16.04 -18.12 -1.80
N ILE A 208 -16.42 -18.93 -2.80
CA ILE A 208 -17.30 -18.49 -3.91
C ILE A 208 -18.67 -18.04 -3.41
N GLU A 209 -19.28 -18.79 -2.48
CA GLU A 209 -20.54 -18.39 -1.86
C GLU A 209 -20.45 -16.98 -1.23
N TRP A 210 -19.40 -16.73 -0.44
CA TRP A 210 -19.24 -15.42 0.20
C TRP A 210 -18.87 -14.32 -0.77
N ILE A 211 -18.03 -14.58 -1.78
CA ILE A 211 -17.77 -13.60 -2.85
C ILE A 211 -19.08 -13.16 -3.51
N THR A 212 -19.96 -14.11 -3.83
CA THR A 212 -21.25 -13.82 -4.45
C THR A 212 -22.12 -12.96 -3.53
N LYS A 213 -22.28 -13.38 -2.27
CA LYS A 213 -23.07 -12.63 -1.26
C LYS A 213 -22.53 -11.22 -1.01
N ILE A 214 -21.21 -11.08 -0.89
CA ILE A 214 -20.55 -9.78 -0.69
C ILE A 214 -20.85 -8.86 -1.88
N ASN A 215 -20.71 -9.35 -3.11
CA ASN A 215 -20.98 -8.56 -4.30
C ASN A 215 -22.45 -8.15 -4.42
N GLU A 216 -23.38 -9.01 -4.05
CA GLU A 216 -24.82 -8.70 -4.02
C GLU A 216 -25.12 -7.62 -2.98
N GLU A 217 -24.62 -7.75 -1.76
CA GLU A 217 -24.85 -6.77 -0.69
C GLU A 217 -24.20 -5.41 -0.99
N TYR A 218 -22.99 -5.39 -1.54
CA TYR A 218 -22.36 -4.14 -1.98
C TYR A 218 -23.10 -3.51 -3.16
N LYS A 219 -23.62 -4.29 -4.10
CA LYS A 219 -24.47 -3.79 -5.19
C LYS A 219 -25.74 -3.14 -4.65
N ASN A 220 -26.43 -3.82 -3.71
CA ASN A 220 -27.61 -3.28 -3.04
C ASN A 220 -27.30 -2.00 -2.23
N SER A 221 -26.13 -1.92 -1.62
CA SER A 221 -25.69 -0.72 -0.91
C SER A 221 -25.25 0.41 -1.86
N LEU A 222 -24.78 0.08 -3.07
CA LEU A 222 -24.46 1.05 -4.12
C LEU A 222 -25.69 1.76 -4.65
N ASP A 223 -26.80 1.02 -4.84
CA ASP A 223 -28.09 1.61 -5.22
C ASP A 223 -28.60 2.59 -4.16
N ARG A 224 -28.16 2.45 -2.89
CA ARG A 224 -28.46 3.39 -1.79
C ARG A 224 -27.48 4.54 -1.67
N LEU A 225 -26.20 4.40 -2.06
CA LEU A 225 -25.10 5.31 -1.72
C LEU A 225 -24.22 5.75 -2.88
N ALA A 226 -24.47 5.32 -4.14
CA ALA A 226 -23.69 5.60 -5.35
C ALA A 226 -22.18 5.28 -5.23
N LYS A 227 -21.80 4.25 -4.49
CA LYS A 227 -20.40 3.80 -4.31
C LYS A 227 -20.12 2.50 -5.05
N LYS A 228 -18.88 2.30 -5.54
CA LYS A 228 -18.45 1.10 -6.30
C LYS A 228 -18.26 -0.14 -5.40
N PRO A 229 -18.49 -1.40 -5.93
CA PRO A 229 -18.19 -2.63 -5.19
C PRO A 229 -16.70 -2.76 -4.85
N LYS A 230 -16.39 -3.36 -3.70
CA LYS A 230 -15.07 -3.32 -3.09
C LYS A 230 -14.54 -4.72 -2.74
N VAL A 231 -14.63 -5.68 -3.68
CA VAL A 231 -13.90 -6.96 -3.55
C VAL A 231 -12.75 -6.98 -4.54
N SER A 232 -11.54 -7.25 -4.04
CA SER A 232 -10.32 -7.46 -4.83
C SER A 232 -9.73 -8.85 -4.53
N PHE A 233 -9.02 -9.42 -5.50
CA PHE A 233 -8.39 -10.73 -5.46
C PHE A 233 -6.88 -10.60 -5.31
#